data_30d9a4ad01dc6ba35ccae09386996294
#
_entry.id   30d9a4ad01dc6ba35ccae09386996294
#
_cell.length_a   1.000
_cell.length_b   1.000
_cell.length_c   1.000
_cell.angle_alpha   90.00
_cell.angle_beta   90.00
_cell.angle_gamma   90.00
#
_symmetry.space_group_name_H-M   'P 1'
#
loop_
_entity.id
_entity.type
_entity.pdbx_description
1 polymer ?
#
loop_
_entity_poly.entity_id
_entity_poly.type
_entity_poly.pdbx_seq_one_letter_code
_entity_poly.pdbx_strand_id
1 'polypeptide(L)'
;MGSMWYNQYDPRWSRKAYAGRTMAESGCGPTAIANIVSAKHTDVTPVHVADWLTSHGYASNGNGTYWSGIKAALDAYGCPATQHSSMQPFFNEMAKGNRWGVILFRAGTRGGITWTMGGHFVAVVKGYKYENGRHYLYISDSGGRGHDGWYTYEDHMQGLIPTLWSCVVDANDSTLVSPPASNPAPPAAQSVGSVVYKVNSPIGLNVRGGAGTSYARVGGLANGTTVTITQVAGNWGYAPKAGGWICMDYLTKVGGATSVPGTNVVAGGTYTLTADMRVRTGPGTNYSVNTRW
;
A
#
# COMPACT_ATOMS: atom_id res chain seq x y z
N MET A 1 13.30 19.28 -18.06
CA MET A 1 12.83 17.99 -18.62
C MET A 1 11.32 18.03 -18.67
N GLY A 2 10.67 17.57 -19.74
CA GLY A 2 9.21 17.58 -19.83
C GLY A 2 8.62 16.42 -19.05
N SER A 3 7.68 16.72 -18.14
CA SER A 3 6.85 15.69 -17.52
C SER A 3 6.06 14.95 -18.60
N MET A 4 5.96 13.63 -18.46
CA MET A 4 5.17 12.82 -19.37
C MET A 4 3.72 12.79 -18.88
N TRP A 5 2.77 13.01 -19.78
CA TRP A 5 1.35 12.96 -19.47
C TRP A 5 0.82 11.59 -19.83
N TYR A 6 0.47 10.83 -18.80
CA TYR A 6 -0.09 9.49 -18.94
C TYR A 6 -1.61 9.54 -18.77
N ASN A 7 -2.30 8.64 -19.48
CA ASN A 7 -3.70 8.34 -19.23
C ASN A 7 -3.91 6.82 -19.03
N GLN A 8 -4.94 6.45 -18.31
CA GLN A 8 -5.21 5.06 -17.97
C GLN A 8 -5.67 4.20 -19.16
N TYR A 9 -6.13 4.83 -20.24
CA TYR A 9 -6.60 4.16 -21.46
C TYR A 9 -5.49 3.93 -22.49
N ASP A 10 -4.26 4.34 -22.22
CA ASP A 10 -3.14 4.12 -23.13
C ASP A 10 -2.99 2.62 -23.45
N PRO A 11 -2.95 2.22 -24.75
CA PRO A 11 -2.87 0.82 -25.17
C PRO A 11 -1.69 0.05 -24.56
N ARG A 12 -0.63 0.74 -24.17
CA ARG A 12 0.57 0.14 -23.55
C ARG A 12 0.26 -0.54 -22.21
N TRP A 13 -0.77 -0.10 -21.48
CA TRP A 13 -1.13 -0.64 -20.16
C TRP A 13 -2.62 -0.75 -19.85
N SER A 14 -3.49 -0.22 -20.69
CA SER A 14 -4.94 -0.19 -20.43
C SER A 14 -5.54 -1.55 -20.10
N ARG A 15 -4.99 -2.63 -20.66
CA ARG A 15 -5.44 -4.02 -20.45
C ARG A 15 -4.76 -4.72 -19.26
N LYS A 16 -3.75 -4.09 -18.64
CA LYS A 16 -3.07 -4.66 -17.47
C LYS A 16 -4.07 -4.80 -16.32
N ALA A 17 -4.01 -5.93 -15.62
CA ALA A 17 -4.81 -6.16 -14.42
C ALA A 17 -4.39 -5.22 -13.29
N TYR A 18 -5.37 -4.55 -12.68
CA TYR A 18 -5.19 -3.69 -11.51
C TYR A 18 -6.45 -3.64 -10.67
N ALA A 19 -6.33 -3.82 -9.35
CA ALA A 19 -7.43 -3.72 -8.39
C ALA A 19 -8.66 -4.60 -8.75
N GLY A 20 -8.42 -5.80 -9.25
CA GLY A 20 -9.47 -6.75 -9.65
C GLY A 20 -10.17 -6.42 -10.97
N ARG A 21 -9.69 -5.41 -11.68
CA ARG A 21 -10.16 -4.96 -13.00
C ARG A 21 -8.96 -4.68 -13.91
N THR A 22 -9.13 -3.89 -14.94
CA THR A 22 -8.06 -3.40 -15.80
C THR A 22 -7.60 -2.00 -15.39
N MET A 23 -6.42 -1.59 -15.86
CA MET A 23 -5.94 -0.21 -15.71
C MET A 23 -6.90 0.79 -16.35
N ALA A 24 -7.54 0.46 -17.49
CA ALA A 24 -8.54 1.31 -18.11
C ALA A 24 -9.74 1.60 -17.18
N GLU A 25 -10.12 0.64 -16.35
CA GLU A 25 -11.30 0.75 -15.47
C GLU A 25 -10.98 1.30 -14.08
N SER A 26 -9.78 1.03 -13.57
CA SER A 26 -9.42 1.30 -12.16
C SER A 26 -8.10 2.05 -11.99
N GLY A 27 -7.41 2.39 -13.07
CA GLY A 27 -6.03 2.88 -13.08
C GLY A 27 -5.86 4.39 -12.86
N CYS A 28 -6.89 5.14 -12.50
CA CYS A 28 -6.77 6.59 -12.31
C CYS A 28 -5.76 6.97 -11.21
N GLY A 29 -5.74 6.24 -10.09
CA GLY A 29 -4.79 6.46 -9.00
C GLY A 29 -3.33 6.31 -9.42
N PRO A 30 -2.90 5.13 -9.90
CA PRO A 30 -1.52 4.94 -10.36
C PRO A 30 -1.14 5.88 -11.52
N THR A 31 -2.10 6.24 -12.39
CA THR A 31 -1.84 7.17 -13.49
C THR A 31 -1.63 8.60 -12.98
N ALA A 32 -2.46 9.07 -12.04
CA ALA A 32 -2.30 10.40 -11.44
C ALA A 32 -0.97 10.51 -10.67
N ILE A 33 -0.59 9.48 -9.92
CA ILE A 33 0.72 9.43 -9.23
C ILE A 33 1.86 9.46 -10.24
N ALA A 34 1.81 8.65 -11.30
CA ALA A 34 2.85 8.60 -12.32
C ALA A 34 3.02 9.95 -13.04
N ASN A 35 1.95 10.69 -13.28
CA ASN A 35 1.99 12.03 -13.84
C ASN A 35 2.78 13.00 -12.96
N ILE A 36 2.71 12.86 -11.64
CA ILE A 36 3.49 13.67 -10.70
C ILE A 36 4.94 13.17 -10.64
N VAL A 37 5.12 11.88 -10.42
CA VAL A 37 6.43 11.26 -10.24
C VAL A 37 7.31 11.42 -11.47
N SER A 38 6.71 11.45 -12.68
CA SER A 38 7.45 11.65 -13.93
C SER A 38 8.22 12.98 -14.01
N ALA A 39 7.93 13.94 -13.14
CA ALA A 39 8.72 15.17 -13.04
C ALA A 39 10.13 14.90 -12.49
N LYS A 40 10.30 13.88 -11.66
CA LYS A 40 11.59 13.44 -11.09
C LYS A 40 12.12 12.18 -11.77
N HIS A 41 11.25 11.26 -12.12
CA HIS A 41 11.55 9.91 -12.61
C HIS A 41 10.85 9.67 -13.94
N THR A 42 11.48 10.10 -15.04
CA THR A 42 10.89 10.04 -16.39
C THR A 42 10.68 8.61 -16.91
N ASP A 43 11.29 7.63 -16.29
CA ASP A 43 11.17 6.20 -16.56
C ASP A 43 10.00 5.54 -15.81
N VAL A 44 9.40 6.22 -14.81
CA VAL A 44 8.27 5.69 -14.05
C VAL A 44 6.98 5.86 -14.84
N THR A 45 6.32 4.75 -15.10
CA THR A 45 5.04 4.67 -15.82
C THR A 45 3.89 4.33 -14.88
N PRO A 46 2.62 4.47 -15.30
CA PRO A 46 1.47 4.00 -14.54
C PRO A 46 1.54 2.52 -14.15
N VAL A 47 2.25 1.70 -14.94
CA VAL A 47 2.47 0.27 -14.63
C VAL A 47 3.31 0.10 -13.39
N HIS A 48 4.44 0.81 -13.30
CA HIS A 48 5.33 0.74 -12.14
C HIS A 48 4.61 1.15 -10.85
N VAL A 49 3.81 2.21 -10.92
CA VAL A 49 3.02 2.67 -9.76
C VAL A 49 1.91 1.67 -9.40
N ALA A 50 1.22 1.09 -10.40
CA ALA A 50 0.18 0.10 -10.17
C ALA A 50 0.75 -1.17 -9.51
N ASP A 51 1.92 -1.63 -9.96
CA ASP A 51 2.61 -2.78 -9.37
C ASP A 51 3.06 -2.48 -7.94
N TRP A 52 3.60 -1.29 -7.71
CA TRP A 52 3.96 -0.84 -6.36
C TRP A 52 2.74 -0.79 -5.43
N LEU A 53 1.65 -0.13 -5.84
CA LEU A 53 0.41 -0.05 -5.05
C LEU A 53 -0.17 -1.44 -4.76
N THR A 54 -0.11 -2.35 -5.73
CA THR A 54 -0.60 -3.72 -5.59
C THR A 54 0.24 -4.49 -4.57
N SER A 55 1.57 -4.44 -4.69
CA SER A 55 2.48 -5.16 -3.80
C SER A 55 2.43 -4.65 -2.35
N HIS A 56 2.07 -3.38 -2.14
CA HIS A 56 1.94 -2.77 -0.82
C HIS A 56 0.51 -2.78 -0.26
N GLY A 57 -0.44 -3.45 -0.94
CA GLY A 57 -1.81 -3.62 -0.43
C GLY A 57 -2.72 -2.41 -0.62
N TYR A 58 -2.34 -1.46 -1.48
CA TYR A 58 -3.12 -0.25 -1.75
C TYR A 58 -4.06 -0.37 -2.97
N ALA A 59 -4.08 -1.50 -3.64
CA ALA A 59 -5.04 -1.80 -4.70
C ALA A 59 -6.31 -2.42 -4.10
N SER A 60 -7.43 -1.70 -4.18
CA SER A 60 -8.74 -2.13 -3.65
C SER A 60 -9.50 -2.93 -4.69
N ASN A 61 -9.79 -4.20 -4.41
CA ASN A 61 -10.48 -5.08 -5.36
C ASN A 61 -11.84 -4.51 -5.77
N GLY A 62 -11.97 -4.16 -7.05
CA GLY A 62 -13.17 -3.59 -7.65
C GLY A 62 -13.33 -2.07 -7.49
N ASN A 63 -12.51 -1.39 -6.67
CA ASN A 63 -12.66 0.05 -6.36
C ASN A 63 -11.42 0.91 -6.68
N GLY A 64 -10.38 0.36 -7.31
CA GLY A 64 -9.19 1.10 -7.69
C GLY A 64 -8.17 1.25 -6.56
N THR A 65 -7.70 2.46 -6.29
CA THR A 65 -6.64 2.75 -5.31
C THR A 65 -7.24 3.22 -3.99
N TYR A 66 -6.77 2.66 -2.87
CA TYR A 66 -7.08 3.22 -1.55
C TYR A 66 -6.50 4.63 -1.41
N TRP A 67 -7.21 5.52 -0.73
CA TRP A 67 -6.79 6.92 -0.55
C TRP A 67 -5.43 7.03 0.14
N SER A 68 -5.19 6.19 1.15
CA SER A 68 -3.90 6.11 1.83
C SER A 68 -2.73 5.73 0.91
N GLY A 69 -3.00 4.98 -0.14
CA GLY A 69 -2.01 4.58 -1.14
C GLY A 69 -1.47 5.75 -1.97
N ILE A 70 -2.25 6.83 -2.12
CA ILE A 70 -1.79 8.02 -2.85
C ILE A 70 -0.59 8.65 -2.13
N LYS A 71 -0.75 8.95 -0.84
CA LYS A 71 0.35 9.51 -0.04
C LYS A 71 1.53 8.54 0.03
N ALA A 72 1.27 7.28 0.34
CA ALA A 72 2.31 6.27 0.50
C ALA A 72 3.17 6.10 -0.76
N ALA A 73 2.55 6.08 -1.94
CA ALA A 73 3.28 5.97 -3.20
C ALA A 73 4.06 7.26 -3.51
N LEU A 74 3.45 8.44 -3.35
CA LEU A 74 4.15 9.71 -3.57
C LEU A 74 5.39 9.82 -2.68
N ASP A 75 5.27 9.48 -1.38
CA ASP A 75 6.40 9.49 -0.45
C ASP A 75 7.49 8.50 -0.89
N ALA A 76 7.11 7.28 -1.28
CA ALA A 76 8.04 6.24 -1.72
C ALA A 76 8.81 6.63 -2.99
N TYR A 77 8.17 7.38 -3.91
CA TYR A 77 8.81 7.91 -5.11
C TYR A 77 9.51 9.26 -4.89
N GLY A 78 9.77 9.65 -3.64
CA GLY A 78 10.51 10.87 -3.32
C GLY A 78 9.76 12.17 -3.58
N CYS A 79 8.42 12.12 -3.61
CA CYS A 79 7.53 13.27 -3.68
C CYS A 79 6.75 13.40 -2.35
N PRO A 80 7.39 13.83 -1.24
CA PRO A 80 6.76 13.86 0.07
C PRO A 80 5.41 14.56 0.04
N ALA A 81 4.36 13.86 0.49
CA ALA A 81 2.98 14.28 0.32
C ALA A 81 2.27 14.55 1.64
N THR A 82 1.42 15.59 1.63
CA THR A 82 0.52 15.93 2.73
C THR A 82 -0.92 15.83 2.24
N GLN A 83 -1.74 15.08 2.96
CA GLN A 83 -3.17 14.98 2.70
C GLN A 83 -3.92 16.18 3.30
N HIS A 84 -4.89 16.69 2.56
CA HIS A 84 -5.75 17.78 2.97
C HIS A 84 -7.22 17.38 2.90
N SER A 85 -8.00 17.77 3.88
CA SER A 85 -9.46 17.57 3.93
C SER A 85 -10.25 18.78 3.42
N SER A 86 -9.56 19.89 3.12
CA SER A 86 -10.18 21.12 2.60
C SER A 86 -9.24 21.83 1.63
N MET A 87 -9.83 22.70 0.79
CA MET A 87 -9.09 23.36 -0.29
C MET A 87 -8.15 24.46 0.20
N GLN A 88 -8.50 25.21 1.25
CA GLN A 88 -7.65 26.33 1.65
C GLN A 88 -6.23 25.91 2.11
N PRO A 89 -6.05 24.90 2.97
CA PRO A 89 -4.72 24.39 3.28
C PRO A 89 -3.96 23.87 2.05
N PHE A 90 -4.67 23.24 1.10
CA PHE A 90 -4.08 22.79 -0.15
C PHE A 90 -3.59 23.99 -0.99
N PHE A 91 -4.39 25.01 -1.17
CA PHE A 91 -3.98 26.23 -1.88
C PHE A 91 -2.77 26.91 -1.24
N ASN A 92 -2.74 26.96 0.09
CA ASN A 92 -1.61 27.54 0.84
C ASN A 92 -0.32 26.75 0.57
N GLU A 93 -0.40 25.42 0.47
CA GLU A 93 0.75 24.61 0.11
C GLU A 93 1.15 24.79 -1.36
N MET A 94 0.19 24.77 -2.27
CA MET A 94 0.44 24.96 -3.70
C MET A 94 1.07 26.32 -3.99
N ALA A 95 0.70 27.37 -3.27
CA ALA A 95 1.21 28.73 -3.39
C ALA A 95 2.69 28.87 -3.03
N LYS A 96 3.27 27.92 -2.29
CA LYS A 96 4.71 27.93 -1.95
C LYS A 96 5.62 27.67 -3.15
N GLY A 97 5.06 27.32 -4.29
CA GLY A 97 5.81 26.92 -5.50
C GLY A 97 6.43 25.52 -5.38
N ASN A 98 6.91 24.99 -6.50
CA ASN A 98 7.45 23.63 -6.59
C ASN A 98 6.52 22.57 -5.93
N ARG A 99 5.22 22.78 -6.04
CA ARG A 99 4.18 21.90 -5.50
C ARG A 99 3.29 21.43 -6.62
N TRP A 100 3.08 20.13 -6.65
CA TRP A 100 2.04 19.48 -7.44
C TRP A 100 1.09 18.75 -6.50
N GLY A 101 0.03 18.15 -7.01
CA GLY A 101 -0.93 17.49 -6.14
C GLY A 101 -1.77 16.43 -6.83
N VAL A 102 -2.50 15.70 -6.03
CA VAL A 102 -3.55 14.77 -6.49
C VAL A 102 -4.88 15.24 -5.93
N ILE A 103 -5.90 15.20 -6.76
CA ILE A 103 -7.29 15.49 -6.39
C ILE A 103 -8.11 14.23 -6.61
N LEU A 104 -8.95 13.88 -5.64
CA LEU A 104 -10.02 12.91 -5.84
C LEU A 104 -11.32 13.66 -6.13
N PHE A 105 -11.90 13.42 -7.28
CA PHE A 105 -13.27 13.84 -7.59
C PHE A 105 -14.27 12.75 -7.21
N ARG A 106 -15.39 13.14 -6.60
CA ARG A 106 -16.61 12.33 -6.57
C ARG A 106 -17.43 12.57 -7.83
N ALA A 107 -18.41 11.71 -8.08
CA ALA A 107 -19.32 11.86 -9.21
C ALA A 107 -19.97 13.26 -9.24
N GLY A 108 -20.03 13.83 -10.43
CA GLY A 108 -20.67 15.11 -10.63
C GLY A 108 -20.15 15.91 -11.83
N THR A 109 -20.97 16.89 -12.23
CA THR A 109 -20.67 17.85 -13.29
C THR A 109 -20.63 19.25 -12.70
N ARG A 110 -19.63 20.05 -13.09
CA ARG A 110 -19.55 21.44 -12.73
C ARG A 110 -18.85 22.25 -13.83
N GLY A 111 -19.35 23.44 -14.12
CA GLY A 111 -18.81 24.27 -15.19
C GLY A 111 -18.80 23.59 -16.56
N GLY A 112 -19.78 22.75 -16.83
CA GLY A 112 -19.87 21.96 -18.07
C GLY A 112 -18.95 20.74 -18.13
N ILE A 113 -18.16 20.47 -17.08
CA ILE A 113 -17.22 19.33 -17.01
C ILE A 113 -17.78 18.24 -16.11
N THR A 114 -17.92 17.04 -16.65
CA THR A 114 -18.17 15.82 -15.89
C THR A 114 -16.84 15.12 -15.61
N TRP A 115 -16.29 15.35 -14.41
CA TRP A 115 -15.02 14.76 -14.02
C TRP A 115 -15.08 13.23 -13.90
N THR A 116 -16.18 12.72 -13.41
CA THR A 116 -16.39 11.28 -13.27
C THR A 116 -17.85 10.96 -12.93
N MET A 117 -18.28 9.72 -13.20
CA MET A 117 -19.53 9.16 -12.72
C MET A 117 -19.38 8.36 -11.42
N GLY A 118 -18.17 8.25 -10.89
CA GLY A 118 -17.85 7.54 -9.64
C GLY A 118 -16.79 8.30 -8.83
N GLY A 119 -15.69 7.64 -8.50
CA GLY A 119 -14.48 8.26 -7.95
C GLY A 119 -13.42 8.41 -9.05
N HIS A 120 -12.64 9.50 -9.05
CA HIS A 120 -11.59 9.70 -10.03
C HIS A 120 -10.43 10.54 -9.50
N PHE A 121 -9.22 9.97 -9.56
CA PHE A 121 -8.00 10.68 -9.24
C PHE A 121 -7.46 11.38 -10.48
N VAL A 122 -7.09 12.64 -10.31
CA VAL A 122 -6.36 13.44 -11.31
C VAL A 122 -5.12 14.06 -10.70
N ALA A 123 -4.13 14.35 -11.52
CA ALA A 123 -2.95 15.08 -11.09
C ALA A 123 -3.15 16.59 -11.28
N VAL A 124 -2.69 17.38 -10.31
CA VAL A 124 -2.50 18.82 -10.43
C VAL A 124 -1.02 19.05 -10.67
N VAL A 125 -0.71 19.56 -11.83
CA VAL A 125 0.67 19.73 -12.33
C VAL A 125 0.88 21.17 -12.82
N LYS A 126 2.11 21.57 -13.15
CA LYS A 126 2.46 22.95 -13.54
C LYS A 126 2.12 24.02 -12.49
N GLY A 127 1.72 23.63 -11.27
CA GLY A 127 1.55 24.54 -10.17
C GLY A 127 0.14 25.12 -10.02
N TYR A 128 0.09 26.25 -9.38
CA TYR A 128 -1.10 26.94 -8.90
C TYR A 128 -1.01 28.43 -9.20
N LYS A 129 -2.13 29.05 -9.51
CA LYS A 129 -2.24 30.50 -9.65
C LYS A 129 -3.44 31.02 -8.89
N TYR A 130 -3.32 32.22 -8.33
CA TYR A 130 -4.44 32.97 -7.78
C TYR A 130 -4.52 34.30 -8.53
N GLU A 131 -5.56 34.46 -9.31
CA GLU A 131 -5.75 35.61 -10.19
C GLU A 131 -7.23 36.02 -10.18
N ASN A 132 -7.52 37.31 -10.11
CA ASN A 132 -8.88 37.84 -10.17
C ASN A 132 -9.88 37.20 -9.16
N GLY A 133 -9.39 36.89 -7.94
CA GLY A 133 -10.19 36.26 -6.89
C GLY A 133 -10.48 34.80 -7.11
N ARG A 134 -9.80 34.12 -8.04
CA ARG A 134 -10.03 32.71 -8.37
C ARG A 134 -8.75 31.87 -8.25
N HIS A 135 -8.93 30.62 -7.87
CA HIS A 135 -7.86 29.64 -7.73
C HIS A 135 -7.78 28.80 -9.01
N TYR A 136 -6.67 28.86 -9.71
CA TYR A 136 -6.40 28.10 -10.94
C TYR A 136 -5.50 26.92 -10.65
N LEU A 137 -5.87 25.76 -11.16
CA LEU A 137 -5.11 24.51 -11.09
C LEU A 137 -4.95 23.97 -12.53
N TYR A 138 -3.75 23.52 -12.89
CA TYR A 138 -3.56 22.78 -14.12
C TYR A 138 -3.84 21.30 -13.86
N ILE A 139 -4.88 20.79 -14.45
CA ILE A 139 -5.27 19.38 -14.34
C ILE A 139 -4.60 18.58 -15.44
N SER A 140 -4.02 17.43 -15.06
CA SER A 140 -3.72 16.33 -15.96
C SER A 140 -4.71 15.21 -15.66
N ASP A 141 -5.67 15.00 -16.56
CA ASP A 141 -6.75 14.03 -16.40
C ASP A 141 -6.24 12.62 -16.72
N SER A 142 -6.01 11.83 -15.68
CA SER A 142 -5.66 10.41 -15.81
C SER A 142 -6.69 9.59 -16.62
N GLY A 143 -7.93 10.09 -16.75
CA GLY A 143 -8.98 9.50 -17.57
C GLY A 143 -8.82 9.76 -19.08
N GLY A 144 -7.89 10.61 -19.51
CA GLY A 144 -7.60 10.84 -20.93
C GLY A 144 -8.77 11.37 -21.76
N ARG A 145 -9.72 12.08 -21.13
CA ARG A 145 -10.96 12.57 -21.75
C ARG A 145 -10.84 13.94 -22.38
N GLY A 146 -9.61 14.44 -22.53
CA GLY A 146 -9.35 15.77 -23.06
C GLY A 146 -9.57 16.90 -22.05
N HIS A 147 -9.61 16.58 -20.76
CA HIS A 147 -9.75 17.57 -19.69
C HIS A 147 -8.38 18.05 -19.15
N ASP A 148 -7.30 17.91 -19.91
CA ASP A 148 -6.02 18.51 -19.54
C ASP A 148 -6.07 20.02 -19.75
N GLY A 149 -5.71 20.79 -18.71
CA GLY A 149 -5.73 22.24 -18.82
C GLY A 149 -5.85 23.01 -17.51
N TRP A 150 -5.92 24.34 -17.64
CA TRP A 150 -6.16 25.24 -16.52
C TRP A 150 -7.65 25.38 -16.25
N TYR A 151 -8.05 25.13 -15.01
CA TYR A 151 -9.42 25.26 -14.53
C TYR A 151 -9.46 26.05 -13.24
N THR A 152 -10.52 26.86 -13.05
CA THR A 152 -10.80 27.46 -11.76
C THR A 152 -11.46 26.47 -10.84
N TYR A 153 -11.05 26.47 -9.58
CA TYR A 153 -11.69 25.66 -8.55
C TYR A 153 -13.17 26.02 -8.40
N GLU A 154 -13.47 27.33 -8.34
CA GLU A 154 -14.80 27.86 -8.07
C GLU A 154 -15.82 27.44 -9.13
N ASP A 155 -15.44 27.48 -10.40
CA ASP A 155 -16.37 27.21 -11.51
C ASP A 155 -16.46 25.72 -11.85
N HIS A 156 -15.34 24.98 -11.68
CA HIS A 156 -15.23 23.64 -12.28
C HIS A 156 -15.09 22.49 -11.27
N MET A 157 -14.78 22.78 -9.98
CA MET A 157 -14.39 21.75 -9.00
C MET A 157 -15.09 21.86 -7.66
N GLN A 158 -15.51 23.06 -7.25
CA GLN A 158 -16.07 23.31 -5.93
C GLN A 158 -17.25 22.40 -5.62
N GLY A 159 -17.18 21.77 -4.45
CA GLY A 159 -18.19 20.82 -4.01
C GLY A 159 -18.04 19.40 -4.55
N LEU A 160 -17.05 19.13 -5.44
CA LEU A 160 -16.81 17.81 -6.00
C LEU A 160 -15.56 17.10 -5.42
N ILE A 161 -14.80 17.76 -4.54
CA ILE A 161 -13.53 17.23 -4.04
C ILE A 161 -13.67 16.79 -2.59
N PRO A 162 -13.72 15.48 -2.30
CA PRO A 162 -13.77 14.95 -0.94
C PRO A 162 -12.39 14.93 -0.25
N THR A 163 -11.30 14.79 -1.00
CA THR A 163 -9.94 14.76 -0.46
C THR A 163 -8.89 15.05 -1.53
N LEU A 164 -7.72 15.51 -1.09
CA LEU A 164 -6.63 15.91 -1.97
C LEU A 164 -5.30 15.84 -1.24
N TRP A 165 -4.23 15.83 -2.01
CA TRP A 165 -2.85 15.76 -1.53
C TRP A 165 -2.02 16.81 -2.25
N SER A 166 -1.17 17.53 -1.52
CA SER A 166 -0.08 18.29 -2.10
C SER A 166 1.24 17.53 -1.88
N CYS A 167 2.14 17.62 -2.83
CA CYS A 167 3.47 17.04 -2.71
C CYS A 167 4.55 17.99 -3.24
N VAL A 168 5.75 17.82 -2.70
CA VAL A 168 6.94 18.52 -3.17
C VAL A 168 7.44 17.83 -4.43
N VAL A 169 7.43 18.56 -5.53
CA VAL A 169 8.02 18.11 -6.78
C VAL A 169 9.19 19.02 -7.10
N ASP A 170 10.37 18.63 -6.67
CA ASP A 170 11.59 19.33 -7.05
C ASP A 170 12.22 18.65 -8.26
N ALA A 171 11.95 19.18 -9.45
CA ALA A 171 12.53 18.71 -10.70
C ALA A 171 14.04 19.01 -10.81
N ASN A 172 14.58 19.83 -9.91
CA ASN A 172 15.99 20.23 -9.90
C ASN A 172 16.79 19.55 -8.81
N ASP A 173 16.14 18.73 -7.95
CA ASP A 173 16.85 17.96 -6.93
C ASP A 173 17.65 16.85 -7.61
N SER A 174 18.98 17.02 -7.61
CA SER A 174 19.93 16.05 -8.17
C SER A 174 20.05 14.77 -7.30
N THR A 175 19.42 14.72 -6.15
CA THR A 175 19.25 13.47 -5.38
C THR A 175 18.10 12.67 -5.99
N LEU A 176 18.32 12.13 -7.17
CA LEU A 176 17.45 11.14 -7.78
C LEU A 176 17.44 9.91 -6.84
N VAL A 177 16.47 9.85 -5.98
CA VAL A 177 16.13 8.57 -5.35
C VAL A 177 15.68 7.70 -6.51
N SER A 178 16.46 6.65 -6.80
CA SER A 178 16.02 5.63 -7.76
C SER A 178 14.58 5.28 -7.46
N PRO A 179 13.69 5.16 -8.47
CA PRO A 179 12.33 4.71 -8.20
C PRO A 179 12.44 3.48 -7.29
N PRO A 180 11.60 3.36 -6.26
CA PRO A 180 11.63 2.18 -5.42
C PRO A 180 11.57 1.01 -6.37
N ALA A 181 12.61 0.15 -6.30
CA ALA A 181 12.72 -0.98 -7.21
C ALA A 181 11.35 -1.62 -7.33
N SER A 182 10.87 -1.78 -8.54
CA SER A 182 9.60 -2.41 -8.82
C SER A 182 9.60 -3.76 -8.11
N ASN A 183 8.92 -3.84 -6.99
CA ASN A 183 9.00 -4.89 -5.98
C ASN A 183 10.36 -4.94 -5.23
N PRO A 184 10.42 -4.52 -3.97
CA PRO A 184 11.16 -5.38 -3.06
C PRO A 184 10.45 -6.74 -3.21
N ALA A 185 11.17 -7.72 -3.73
CA ALA A 185 10.75 -9.12 -3.60
C ALA A 185 10.17 -9.26 -2.19
N PRO A 186 9.01 -9.90 -2.00
CA PRO A 186 8.42 -10.06 -0.67
C PRO A 186 9.57 -10.40 0.26
N PRO A 187 9.71 -9.73 1.44
CA PRO A 187 10.87 -9.93 2.30
C PRO A 187 11.16 -11.42 2.31
N ALA A 188 12.39 -11.81 1.97
CA ALA A 188 12.73 -13.21 1.74
C ALA A 188 12.14 -14.03 2.87
N ALA A 189 11.34 -15.03 2.55
CA ALA A 189 10.63 -15.81 3.53
C ALA A 189 11.66 -16.44 4.49
N GLN A 190 11.65 -16.01 5.74
CA GLN A 190 12.55 -16.51 6.77
C GLN A 190 11.89 -17.72 7.43
N SER A 191 12.62 -18.82 7.53
CA SER A 191 12.19 -19.97 8.30
C SER A 191 12.21 -19.64 9.79
N VAL A 192 11.07 -19.79 10.46
CA VAL A 192 10.91 -19.45 11.90
C VAL A 192 10.71 -20.69 12.78
N GLY A 193 10.99 -21.87 12.24
CA GLY A 193 10.60 -23.13 12.90
C GLY A 193 9.08 -23.31 12.83
N SER A 194 8.55 -24.15 13.71
CA SER A 194 7.09 -24.40 13.77
C SER A 194 6.49 -23.66 14.96
N VAL A 195 5.85 -22.54 14.72
CA VAL A 195 5.18 -21.74 15.76
C VAL A 195 3.67 -21.81 15.60
N VAL A 196 2.98 -22.11 16.69
CA VAL A 196 1.52 -22.27 16.68
C VAL A 196 0.82 -20.96 17.02
N TYR A 197 -0.18 -20.61 16.22
CA TYR A 197 -1.02 -19.44 16.38
C TYR A 197 -2.51 -19.83 16.33
N LYS A 198 -3.35 -18.99 16.91
CA LYS A 198 -4.81 -19.06 16.82
C LYS A 198 -5.34 -17.86 16.03
N VAL A 199 -6.23 -18.08 15.09
CA VAL A 199 -6.91 -17.01 14.35
C VAL A 199 -7.80 -16.22 15.30
N ASN A 200 -7.58 -14.92 15.35
CA ASN A 200 -8.34 -13.96 16.16
C ASN A 200 -8.97 -12.90 15.22
N SER A 201 -9.96 -13.34 14.45
CA SER A 201 -10.70 -12.50 13.52
C SER A 201 -12.15 -12.98 13.45
N PRO A 202 -13.13 -12.23 14.00
CA PRO A 202 -14.54 -12.65 14.04
C PRO A 202 -15.14 -13.01 12.67
N ILE A 203 -14.65 -12.41 11.60
CA ILE A 203 -15.08 -12.66 10.22
C ILE A 203 -14.26 -13.74 9.50
N GLY A 204 -13.33 -14.40 10.22
CA GLY A 204 -12.37 -15.33 9.64
C GLY A 204 -11.15 -14.63 9.01
N LEU A 205 -10.25 -15.41 8.44
CA LEU A 205 -8.98 -14.95 7.89
C LEU A 205 -8.73 -15.57 6.51
N ASN A 206 -8.41 -14.74 5.53
CA ASN A 206 -8.08 -15.19 4.18
C ASN A 206 -6.72 -15.89 4.16
N VAL A 207 -6.63 -17.00 3.45
CA VAL A 207 -5.40 -17.67 3.05
C VAL A 207 -5.07 -17.25 1.61
N ARG A 208 -3.83 -16.83 1.37
CA ARG A 208 -3.39 -16.31 0.07
C ARG A 208 -2.23 -17.09 -0.49
N GLY A 209 -2.07 -17.07 -1.82
CA GLY A 209 -1.00 -17.78 -2.53
C GLY A 209 0.39 -17.15 -2.32
N GLY A 210 0.50 -16.00 -1.67
CA GLY A 210 1.75 -15.31 -1.36
C GLY A 210 1.61 -14.35 -0.18
N ALA A 211 2.74 -13.84 0.30
CA ALA A 211 2.86 -12.94 1.45
C ALA A 211 2.41 -11.52 1.10
N GLY A 212 1.10 -11.28 1.00
CA GLY A 212 0.52 -9.97 0.70
C GLY A 212 -0.95 -10.04 0.31
N THR A 213 -1.65 -8.92 0.44
CA THR A 213 -3.08 -8.82 0.06
C THR A 213 -3.31 -8.87 -1.45
N SER A 214 -2.26 -8.63 -2.24
CA SER A 214 -2.29 -8.69 -3.71
C SER A 214 -2.33 -10.12 -4.27
N TYR A 215 -1.93 -11.10 -3.46
CA TYR A 215 -1.97 -12.49 -3.90
C TYR A 215 -3.39 -13.06 -3.87
N ALA A 216 -3.69 -13.94 -4.82
CA ALA A 216 -4.98 -14.59 -4.92
C ALA A 216 -5.36 -15.28 -3.61
N ARG A 217 -6.65 -15.17 -3.23
CA ARG A 217 -7.21 -15.95 -2.13
C ARG A 217 -7.28 -17.42 -2.56
N VAL A 218 -6.58 -18.29 -1.84
CA VAL A 218 -6.56 -19.74 -2.08
C VAL A 218 -7.38 -20.50 -1.04
N GLY A 219 -7.81 -19.83 0.03
CA GLY A 219 -8.62 -20.46 1.08
C GLY A 219 -9.08 -19.46 2.14
N GLY A 220 -9.60 -19.96 3.24
CA GLY A 220 -9.99 -19.18 4.40
C GLY A 220 -9.98 -20.01 5.67
N LEU A 221 -9.77 -19.35 6.80
CA LEU A 221 -9.76 -19.95 8.15
C LEU A 221 -10.83 -19.29 9.00
N ALA A 222 -11.58 -20.10 9.74
CA ALA A 222 -12.54 -19.58 10.69
C ALA A 222 -11.84 -18.96 11.91
N ASN A 223 -12.54 -18.06 12.60
CA ASN A 223 -12.10 -17.56 13.91
C ASN A 223 -11.85 -18.72 14.87
N GLY A 224 -10.78 -18.63 15.65
CA GLY A 224 -10.42 -19.68 16.61
C GLY A 224 -9.63 -20.84 16.02
N THR A 225 -9.48 -20.94 14.69
CA THR A 225 -8.67 -21.98 14.03
C THR A 225 -7.22 -21.90 14.48
N THR A 226 -6.63 -23.03 14.84
CA THR A 226 -5.20 -23.14 15.18
C THR A 226 -4.39 -23.45 13.93
N VAL A 227 -3.32 -22.69 13.71
CA VAL A 227 -2.42 -22.82 12.56
C VAL A 227 -0.97 -22.87 13.02
N THR A 228 -0.15 -23.59 12.27
CA THR A 228 1.31 -23.61 12.46
C THR A 228 1.97 -22.76 11.38
N ILE A 229 2.74 -21.78 11.79
CA ILE A 229 3.53 -20.93 10.90
C ILE A 229 4.96 -21.46 10.84
N THR A 230 5.48 -21.66 9.63
CA THR A 230 6.83 -22.19 9.39
C THR A 230 7.76 -21.20 8.73
N GLN A 231 7.22 -20.17 8.07
CA GLN A 231 7.98 -19.09 7.46
C GLN A 231 7.27 -17.76 7.71
N VAL A 232 8.05 -16.69 7.76
CA VAL A 232 7.54 -15.32 7.88
C VAL A 232 8.16 -14.44 6.79
N ALA A 233 7.34 -13.63 6.13
CA ALA A 233 7.76 -12.63 5.16
C ALA A 233 7.02 -11.32 5.46
N GLY A 234 7.72 -10.34 6.03
CA GLY A 234 7.09 -9.13 6.57
C GLY A 234 6.05 -9.50 7.63
N ASN A 235 4.83 -9.01 7.47
CA ASN A 235 3.70 -9.29 8.37
C ASN A 235 2.85 -10.51 7.94
N TRP A 236 3.40 -11.42 7.16
CA TRP A 236 2.72 -12.62 6.65
C TRP A 236 3.41 -13.88 7.12
N GLY A 237 2.61 -14.85 7.59
CA GLY A 237 3.06 -16.17 8.00
C GLY A 237 2.59 -17.25 7.03
N TYR A 238 3.49 -18.15 6.62
CA TYR A 238 3.13 -19.31 5.82
C TYR A 238 2.63 -20.45 6.69
N ALA A 239 1.43 -20.90 6.42
CA ALA A 239 0.76 -22.00 7.09
C ALA A 239 0.65 -23.22 6.16
N PRO A 240 1.57 -24.20 6.23
CA PRO A 240 1.61 -25.33 5.29
C PRO A 240 0.30 -26.12 5.22
N LYS A 241 -0.34 -26.37 6.35
CA LYS A 241 -1.61 -27.10 6.39
C LYS A 241 -2.79 -26.31 5.79
N ALA A 242 -2.70 -24.98 5.77
CA ALA A 242 -3.68 -24.12 5.13
C ALA A 242 -3.35 -23.89 3.64
N GLY A 243 -2.18 -24.33 3.18
CA GLY A 243 -1.73 -24.20 1.79
C GLY A 243 -1.40 -22.79 1.36
N GLY A 244 -1.05 -21.87 2.30
CA GLY A 244 -0.79 -20.51 1.92
C GLY A 244 -0.38 -19.57 3.05
N TRP A 245 -0.36 -18.29 2.71
CA TRP A 245 0.06 -17.18 3.58
C TRP A 245 -1.12 -16.51 4.26
N ILE A 246 -0.96 -16.16 5.52
CA ILE A 246 -1.98 -15.49 6.34
C ILE A 246 -1.36 -14.28 7.04
N CYS A 247 -2.15 -13.22 7.22
CA CYS A 247 -1.70 -11.99 7.88
C CYS A 247 -1.56 -12.23 9.39
N MET A 248 -0.38 -11.89 9.92
CA MET A 248 -0.02 -12.12 11.33
C MET A 248 -0.77 -11.21 12.31
N ASP A 249 -1.30 -10.05 11.86
CA ASP A 249 -2.08 -9.13 12.70
C ASP A 249 -3.36 -9.77 13.28
N TYR A 250 -3.87 -10.78 12.61
CA TYR A 250 -5.07 -11.51 13.01
C TYR A 250 -4.77 -12.84 13.70
N LEU A 251 -3.54 -13.00 14.20
CA LEU A 251 -3.09 -14.21 14.87
C LEU A 251 -2.65 -13.91 16.30
N THR A 252 -3.09 -14.74 17.22
CA THR A 252 -2.58 -14.76 18.59
C THR A 252 -1.69 -15.97 18.77
N LYS A 253 -0.44 -15.79 19.21
CA LYS A 253 0.48 -16.88 19.47
C LYS A 253 -0.09 -17.79 20.57
N VAL A 254 -0.23 -19.08 20.27
CA VAL A 254 -0.70 -20.08 21.24
C VAL A 254 0.54 -20.77 21.81
N GLY A 255 0.84 -20.47 23.07
CA GLY A 255 1.85 -21.17 23.86
C GLY A 255 3.14 -21.48 23.10
N GLY A 256 4.11 -20.68 23.25
CA GLY A 256 5.50 -21.03 22.94
C GLY A 256 6.27 -20.96 24.23
N ALA A 257 6.98 -22.01 24.56
CA ALA A 257 8.08 -21.88 25.50
C ALA A 257 8.86 -20.61 25.13
N THR A 258 9.06 -19.70 26.05
CA THR A 258 10.01 -18.61 25.93
C THR A 258 11.32 -19.21 25.47
N SER A 259 11.66 -19.08 24.19
CA SER A 259 13.03 -19.25 23.77
C SER A 259 13.83 -18.17 24.49
N VAL A 260 14.59 -18.54 25.46
CA VAL A 260 15.63 -17.68 26.02
C VAL A 260 16.55 -17.31 24.86
N PRO A 261 16.79 -16.03 24.58
CA PRO A 261 17.71 -15.65 23.52
C PRO A 261 19.08 -16.23 23.86
N GLY A 262 19.59 -17.15 23.05
CA GLY A 262 21.00 -17.51 23.12
C GLY A 262 21.37 -18.98 23.30
N THR A 263 20.47 -19.97 23.15
CA THR A 263 20.93 -21.37 23.18
C THR A 263 20.37 -22.15 21.99
N ASN A 264 21.25 -22.43 21.02
CA ASN A 264 21.03 -23.49 20.04
C ASN A 264 21.08 -24.84 20.79
N VAL A 265 19.91 -25.38 21.16
CA VAL A 265 19.83 -26.73 21.71
C VAL A 265 19.88 -27.73 20.56
N VAL A 266 20.98 -28.47 20.45
CA VAL A 266 21.15 -29.54 19.45
C VAL A 266 20.73 -30.85 20.12
N ALA A 267 19.92 -31.67 19.44
CA ALA A 267 19.54 -32.99 19.92
C ALA A 267 20.81 -33.84 20.19
N GLY A 268 20.90 -34.36 21.41
CA GLY A 268 22.09 -35.13 21.86
C GLY A 268 23.23 -34.30 22.47
N GLY A 269 23.06 -32.97 22.56
CA GLY A 269 24.06 -32.11 23.22
C GLY A 269 24.02 -32.22 24.75
N THR A 270 25.18 -32.06 25.41
CA THR A 270 25.32 -31.97 26.87
C THR A 270 25.20 -30.50 27.28
N TYR A 271 24.30 -30.19 28.21
CA TYR A 271 24.03 -28.82 28.67
C TYR A 271 24.24 -28.73 30.19
N THR A 272 24.82 -27.66 30.68
CA THR A 272 24.97 -27.38 32.10
C THR A 272 23.81 -26.49 32.57
N LEU A 273 23.12 -26.89 33.61
CA LEU A 273 22.09 -26.06 34.24
C LEU A 273 22.76 -24.92 35.01
N THR A 274 22.32 -23.69 34.74
CA THR A 274 22.80 -22.48 35.43
C THR A 274 21.86 -22.02 36.54
N ALA A 275 20.71 -22.69 36.69
CA ALA A 275 19.75 -22.43 37.77
C ALA A 275 18.95 -23.71 38.05
N ASP A 276 18.30 -23.79 39.21
CA ASP A 276 17.43 -24.90 39.59
C ASP A 276 16.24 -25.00 38.62
N MET A 277 16.16 -26.11 37.92
CA MET A 277 15.07 -26.36 36.94
C MET A 277 14.25 -27.60 37.42
N ARG A 278 12.92 -27.46 37.28
CA ARG A 278 12.03 -28.58 37.54
C ARG A 278 11.82 -29.37 36.25
N VAL A 279 12.21 -30.64 36.26
CA VAL A 279 11.89 -31.55 35.16
C VAL A 279 10.45 -32.04 35.30
N ARG A 280 9.68 -31.94 34.23
CA ARG A 280 8.27 -32.35 34.21
C ARG A 280 8.05 -33.50 33.25
N THR A 281 6.99 -34.24 33.44
CA THR A 281 6.63 -35.40 32.62
C THR A 281 6.13 -35.05 31.22
N GLY A 282 5.98 -33.73 30.92
CA GLY A 282 5.56 -33.24 29.61
C GLY A 282 5.81 -31.74 29.46
N PRO A 283 5.62 -31.19 28.24
CA PRO A 283 5.94 -29.81 27.92
C PRO A 283 4.89 -28.84 28.48
N GLY A 284 5.21 -28.22 29.63
CA GLY A 284 4.38 -27.17 30.23
C GLY A 284 4.30 -27.25 31.75
N THR A 285 3.82 -26.16 32.36
CA THR A 285 3.70 -26.05 33.81
C THR A 285 2.59 -26.94 34.44
N ASN A 286 1.68 -27.44 33.60
CA ASN A 286 0.54 -28.30 34.03
C ASN A 286 0.92 -29.77 34.17
N TYR A 287 2.13 -30.18 33.77
CA TYR A 287 2.63 -31.53 33.92
C TYR A 287 3.27 -31.72 35.27
N SER A 288 3.13 -32.93 35.82
CA SER A 288 3.70 -33.30 37.11
C SER A 288 5.24 -33.12 37.08
N VAL A 289 5.80 -32.65 38.20
CA VAL A 289 7.24 -32.56 38.36
C VAL A 289 7.79 -33.99 38.51
N ASN A 290 8.80 -34.32 37.69
CA ASN A 290 9.53 -35.55 37.80
C ASN A 290 10.58 -35.42 38.91
N THR A 291 10.43 -36.11 40.03
CA THR A 291 11.32 -36.03 41.19
C THR A 291 12.42 -37.09 41.17
N ARG A 292 12.52 -37.90 40.12
CA ARG A 292 13.55 -38.94 40.02
C ARG A 292 14.74 -38.43 39.21
N TRP A 293 15.86 -38.24 39.86
CA TRP A 293 17.24 -38.23 39.36
C TRP A 293 17.97 -39.33 40.09
#